data_653c8f31463f69e2502fbad8c36a2ca3
#
_entry.id   653c8f31463f69e2502fbad8c36a2ca3
#
_cell.length_a   1.000
_cell.length_b   1.000
_cell.length_c   1.000
_cell.angle_alpha   90.00
_cell.angle_beta   90.00
_cell.angle_gamma   90.00
#
_symmetry.space_group_name_H-M   'P 1'
#
loop_
_entity.id
_entity.type
_entity.pdbx_description
1 polymer ?
#
loop_
_entity_poly.entity_id
_entity_poly.type
_entity_poly.pdbx_seq_one_letter_code
_entity_poly.pdbx_strand_id
1 'polypeptide(L)'
;MNIEPIARIHTDFPTKFGVPRQSGLASGLISTIIFEPPYRNPDCLRGIADFSNLWLIWEFDKVAGAGWSPTVLPPKLGGKTRVGVFATRSPFRPNPLGLSCVQLVKADLHTKDGPVLYVAGADLVDGTPVYDIKPYLPYADSHPEAVDGFDGKRDAEPLTVVFPPELEAMIPADKREGLRQALACGPIPGYQHDPERRYGFNFAGFDVRFRIRERTVTVVEIVRL
;
A
#
# COMPACT_ATOMS: atom_id res chain seq x y z
N MET A 1 -15.70 16.03 -16.36
CA MET A 1 -14.24 16.22 -16.33
C MET A 1 -13.63 14.87 -16.64
N ASN A 2 -12.79 14.78 -17.66
CA ASN A 2 -11.98 13.58 -17.90
C ASN A 2 -10.64 13.79 -17.20
N ILE A 3 -10.18 12.78 -16.47
CA ILE A 3 -8.86 12.75 -15.87
C ILE A 3 -8.06 11.60 -16.49
N GLU A 4 -6.79 11.80 -16.70
CA GLU A 4 -5.88 10.82 -17.28
C GLU A 4 -4.76 10.50 -16.28
N PRO A 5 -4.27 9.27 -16.23
CA PRO A 5 -3.14 8.93 -15.37
C PRO A 5 -1.89 9.70 -15.84
N ILE A 6 -1.23 10.35 -14.89
CA ILE A 6 0.05 11.05 -15.14
C ILE A 6 1.26 10.13 -14.95
N ALA A 7 1.09 9.07 -14.17
CA ALA A 7 2.16 8.13 -13.83
C ALA A 7 1.59 6.75 -13.44
N ARG A 8 2.49 5.78 -13.31
CA ARG A 8 2.21 4.50 -12.66
C ARG A 8 3.19 4.26 -11.53
N ILE A 9 2.67 3.69 -10.45
CA ILE A 9 3.51 3.25 -9.36
C ILE A 9 3.88 1.77 -9.54
N HIS A 10 5.15 1.44 -9.37
CA HIS A 10 5.67 0.08 -9.36
C HIS A 10 6.06 -0.32 -7.96
N THR A 11 5.50 -1.44 -7.51
CA THR A 11 5.66 -1.98 -6.16
C THR A 11 6.05 -3.46 -6.21
N ASP A 12 6.40 -4.01 -5.06
CA ASP A 12 6.72 -5.44 -4.94
C ASP A 12 5.47 -6.35 -4.86
N PHE A 13 4.25 -5.78 -4.92
CA PHE A 13 2.98 -6.52 -4.81
C PHE A 13 2.24 -6.58 -6.14
N PRO A 14 2.29 -7.72 -6.87
CA PRO A 14 1.54 -7.87 -8.12
C PRO A 14 0.02 -8.02 -7.91
N THR A 15 -0.41 -8.34 -6.66
CA THR A 15 -1.82 -8.50 -6.28
C THR A 15 -2.12 -7.80 -4.96
N LYS A 16 -3.40 -7.57 -4.68
CA LYS A 16 -3.85 -6.89 -3.45
C LYS A 16 -3.55 -7.62 -2.15
N PHE A 17 -3.31 -8.94 -2.20
CA PHE A 17 -3.07 -9.71 -0.99
C PHE A 17 -1.62 -9.50 -0.54
N GLY A 18 -1.43 -9.16 0.73
CA GLY A 18 -0.13 -8.77 1.29
C GLY A 18 0.15 -7.28 1.30
N VAL A 19 -0.54 -6.49 0.47
CA VAL A 19 -0.41 -5.02 0.48
C VAL A 19 -0.85 -4.47 1.84
N PRO A 20 -0.07 -3.57 2.47
CA PRO A 20 -0.48 -2.88 3.70
C PRO A 20 -1.83 -2.19 3.54
N ARG A 21 -2.65 -2.20 4.59
CA ARG A 21 -4.03 -1.67 4.52
C ARG A 21 -4.11 -0.15 4.40
N GLN A 22 -3.06 0.56 4.78
CA GLN A 22 -2.93 2.01 4.69
C GLN A 22 -1.48 2.37 4.41
N SER A 23 -1.28 3.51 3.77
CA SER A 23 0.05 4.06 3.54
C SER A 23 0.78 4.37 4.86
N GLY A 24 2.09 4.33 4.83
CA GLY A 24 2.96 4.64 5.97
C GLY A 24 3.11 3.52 7.00
N LEU A 25 2.36 2.40 6.90
CA LEU A 25 2.46 1.29 7.86
C LEU A 25 3.72 0.43 7.65
N ALA A 26 4.28 0.44 6.46
CA ALA A 26 5.47 -0.34 6.09
C ALA A 26 6.46 0.55 5.33
N SER A 27 7.20 1.37 6.06
CA SER A 27 8.15 2.35 5.51
C SER A 27 9.37 1.72 4.82
N GLY A 28 9.66 0.44 5.08
CA GLY A 28 10.69 -0.33 4.38
C GLY A 28 10.30 -0.76 2.96
N LEU A 29 9.04 -0.57 2.55
CA LEU A 29 8.58 -0.84 1.18
C LEU A 29 8.91 0.35 0.30
N ILE A 30 9.90 0.20 -0.58
CA ILE A 30 10.28 1.23 -1.54
C ILE A 30 9.63 0.93 -2.88
N SER A 31 8.93 1.93 -3.41
CA SER A 31 8.23 1.88 -4.69
C SER A 31 8.75 2.96 -5.63
N THR A 32 8.54 2.80 -6.93
CA THR A 32 8.91 3.79 -7.94
C THR A 32 7.68 4.32 -8.65
N ILE A 33 7.64 5.63 -8.88
CA ILE A 33 6.61 6.29 -9.68
C ILE A 33 7.26 6.70 -10.99
N ILE A 34 6.79 6.12 -12.10
CA ILE A 34 7.26 6.38 -13.46
C ILE A 34 6.17 7.15 -14.20
N PHE A 35 6.53 8.32 -14.71
CA PHE A 35 5.58 9.19 -15.41
C PHE A 35 5.25 8.65 -16.80
N GLU A 36 4.02 8.87 -17.22
CA GLU A 36 3.58 8.62 -18.59
C GLU A 36 4.29 9.59 -19.56
N PRO A 37 4.54 9.20 -20.82
CA PRO A 37 5.36 9.97 -21.75
C PRO A 37 5.04 11.47 -21.87
N PRO A 38 3.77 11.91 -21.89
CA PRO A 38 3.45 13.34 -21.97
C PRO A 38 3.89 14.15 -20.74
N TYR A 39 4.11 13.51 -19.59
CA TYR A 39 4.39 14.15 -18.29
C TYR A 39 5.84 13.96 -17.83
N ARG A 40 6.74 13.52 -18.72
CA ARG A 40 8.17 13.28 -18.44
C ARG A 40 9.04 14.52 -18.47
N ASN A 41 8.46 15.71 -18.41
CA ASN A 41 9.22 16.95 -18.32
C ASN A 41 9.76 17.11 -16.88
N PRO A 42 11.09 17.17 -16.65
CA PRO A 42 11.67 17.33 -15.32
C PRO A 42 11.26 18.64 -14.63
N ASP A 43 10.86 19.65 -15.38
CA ASP A 43 10.36 20.92 -14.82
C ASP A 43 9.09 20.74 -13.97
N CYS A 44 8.28 19.71 -14.25
CA CYS A 44 7.10 19.38 -13.44
C CYS A 44 7.46 18.98 -12.00
N LEU A 45 8.70 18.55 -11.76
CA LEU A 45 9.20 18.11 -10.46
C LEU A 45 10.15 19.11 -9.80
N ARG A 46 10.30 20.31 -10.37
CA ARG A 46 11.17 21.33 -9.80
C ARG A 46 10.69 21.70 -8.40
N GLY A 47 11.57 21.57 -7.40
CA GLY A 47 11.29 21.83 -5.99
C GLY A 47 10.61 20.68 -5.23
N ILE A 48 10.29 19.53 -5.88
CA ILE A 48 9.64 18.41 -5.20
C ILE A 48 10.53 17.79 -4.11
N ALA A 49 11.84 17.85 -4.28
CA ALA A 49 12.82 17.29 -3.34
C ALA A 49 12.87 18.03 -1.99
N ASP A 50 12.26 19.22 -1.90
CA ASP A 50 12.17 19.99 -0.65
C ASP A 50 11.08 19.45 0.28
N PHE A 51 10.22 18.53 -0.19
CA PHE A 51 9.14 17.93 0.59
C PHE A 51 9.51 16.52 1.05
N SER A 52 9.19 16.22 2.29
CA SER A 52 9.41 14.88 2.86
C SER A 52 8.32 13.88 2.48
N ASN A 53 7.09 14.35 2.27
CA ASN A 53 5.94 13.51 2.01
C ASN A 53 5.08 14.06 0.87
N LEU A 54 4.44 13.14 0.15
CA LEU A 54 3.59 13.43 -0.98
C LEU A 54 2.23 12.75 -0.81
N TRP A 55 1.16 13.43 -1.21
CA TRP A 55 -0.12 12.83 -1.49
C TRP A 55 -0.14 12.25 -2.90
N LEU A 56 -0.55 10.99 -3.02
CA LEU A 56 -0.87 10.34 -4.30
C LEU A 56 -2.38 10.23 -4.43
N ILE A 57 -2.93 10.71 -5.53
CA ILE A 57 -4.31 10.49 -5.95
C ILE A 57 -4.27 9.43 -7.06
N TRP A 58 -4.91 8.28 -6.83
CA TRP A 58 -4.79 7.11 -7.68
C TRP A 58 -6.12 6.37 -7.83
N GLU A 59 -6.20 5.36 -8.68
CA GLU A 59 -7.42 4.60 -8.94
C GLU A 59 -7.30 3.17 -8.44
N PHE A 60 -8.41 2.66 -7.89
CA PHE A 60 -8.58 1.23 -7.65
C PHE A 60 -8.90 0.50 -8.97
N ASP A 61 -7.98 0.48 -9.92
CA ASP A 61 -8.14 -0.04 -11.28
C ASP A 61 -8.55 -1.52 -11.32
N LYS A 62 -8.13 -2.33 -10.34
CA LYS A 62 -8.45 -3.76 -10.24
C LYS A 62 -9.93 -4.05 -9.92
N VAL A 63 -10.70 -3.03 -9.54
CA VAL A 63 -12.14 -3.12 -9.29
C VAL A 63 -12.94 -2.17 -10.20
N ALA A 64 -12.29 -1.54 -11.17
CA ALA A 64 -12.95 -0.70 -12.16
C ALA A 64 -14.04 -1.52 -12.87
N GLY A 65 -15.26 -0.96 -12.93
CA GLY A 65 -16.41 -1.65 -13.52
C GLY A 65 -17.16 -2.63 -12.63
N ALA A 66 -16.69 -2.92 -11.41
CA ALA A 66 -17.40 -3.80 -10.47
C ALA A 66 -18.67 -3.16 -9.86
N GLY A 67 -18.98 -1.92 -10.20
CA GLY A 67 -20.09 -1.16 -9.64
C GLY A 67 -19.81 -0.66 -8.22
N TRP A 68 -20.75 0.11 -7.69
CA TRP A 68 -20.68 0.65 -6.34
C TRP A 68 -21.91 0.33 -5.53
N SER A 69 -21.83 0.43 -4.21
CA SER A 69 -22.97 0.26 -3.31
C SER A 69 -23.00 1.40 -2.29
N PRO A 70 -24.19 1.92 -1.92
CA PRO A 70 -24.30 2.97 -0.92
C PRO A 70 -23.80 2.52 0.46
N THR A 71 -23.75 1.21 0.71
CA THR A 71 -23.24 0.65 1.96
C THR A 71 -22.28 -0.50 1.69
N VAL A 72 -21.29 -0.67 2.57
CA VAL A 72 -20.30 -1.73 2.54
C VAL A 72 -20.19 -2.45 3.88
N LEU A 73 -19.52 -3.59 3.90
CA LEU A 73 -19.28 -4.41 5.10
C LEU A 73 -17.79 -4.35 5.46
N PRO A 74 -17.33 -3.42 6.31
CA PRO A 74 -15.92 -3.33 6.68
C PRO A 74 -15.46 -4.59 7.42
N PRO A 75 -14.30 -5.17 7.06
CA PRO A 75 -13.74 -6.34 7.76
C PRO A 75 -13.51 -6.10 9.26
N LYS A 76 -13.14 -4.88 9.66
CA LYS A 76 -12.95 -4.50 11.07
C LYS A 76 -14.22 -4.59 11.93
N LEU A 77 -15.39 -4.48 11.31
CA LEU A 77 -16.68 -4.69 11.99
C LEU A 77 -17.16 -6.14 11.87
N GLY A 78 -16.24 -7.09 11.66
CA GLY A 78 -16.55 -8.51 11.54
C GLY A 78 -17.34 -8.88 10.28
N GLY A 79 -17.44 -7.98 9.30
CA GLY A 79 -18.19 -8.21 8.05
C GLY A 79 -19.70 -8.34 8.23
N LYS A 80 -20.25 -7.97 9.38
CA LYS A 80 -21.70 -8.10 9.71
C LYS A 80 -22.42 -6.76 9.77
N THR A 81 -21.72 -5.67 10.09
CA THR A 81 -22.31 -4.34 10.21
C THR A 81 -22.09 -3.55 8.92
N ARG A 82 -23.20 -3.09 8.31
CA ARG A 82 -23.13 -2.21 7.15
C ARG A 82 -22.91 -0.76 7.57
N VAL A 83 -22.03 -0.08 6.85
CA VAL A 83 -21.81 1.37 7.00
C VAL A 83 -21.86 2.06 5.63
N GLY A 84 -22.13 3.35 5.62
CA GLY A 84 -22.13 4.14 4.38
C GLY A 84 -20.77 4.11 3.68
N VAL A 85 -20.75 3.99 2.36
CA VAL A 85 -19.50 3.90 1.58
C VAL A 85 -18.59 5.11 1.81
N PHE A 86 -19.15 6.30 2.01
CA PHE A 86 -18.40 7.52 2.26
C PHE A 86 -17.83 7.61 3.69
N ALA A 87 -18.30 6.77 4.61
CA ALA A 87 -17.68 6.60 5.92
C ALA A 87 -16.54 5.57 5.90
N THR A 88 -16.09 5.13 4.73
CA THR A 88 -15.05 4.11 4.55
C THR A 88 -14.05 4.52 3.45
N ARG A 89 -12.93 3.79 3.39
CA ARG A 89 -11.97 3.84 2.27
C ARG A 89 -12.14 2.65 1.31
N SER A 90 -13.37 2.12 1.21
CA SER A 90 -13.70 1.01 0.30
C SER A 90 -13.48 1.40 -1.16
N PRO A 91 -12.92 0.51 -2.00
CA PRO A 91 -12.80 0.73 -3.44
C PRO A 91 -14.13 0.74 -4.20
N PHE A 92 -15.19 0.12 -3.61
CA PHE A 92 -16.52 0.01 -4.23
C PHE A 92 -17.34 1.29 -4.03
N ARG A 93 -16.86 2.39 -4.60
CA ARG A 93 -17.41 3.74 -4.49
C ARG A 93 -17.67 4.34 -5.87
N PRO A 94 -18.52 5.40 -5.98
CA PRO A 94 -18.89 5.98 -7.30
C PRO A 94 -17.69 6.37 -8.16
N ASN A 95 -16.68 7.01 -7.54
CA ASN A 95 -15.38 7.27 -8.14
C ASN A 95 -14.35 6.45 -7.36
N PRO A 96 -13.78 5.38 -7.91
CA PRO A 96 -12.89 4.48 -7.19
C PRO A 96 -11.48 5.07 -7.05
N LEU A 97 -11.41 6.29 -6.51
CA LEU A 97 -10.16 7.01 -6.24
C LEU A 97 -9.64 6.68 -4.84
N GLY A 98 -8.35 6.46 -4.75
CA GLY A 98 -7.58 6.32 -3.54
C GLY A 98 -6.77 7.58 -3.24
N LEU A 99 -6.40 7.75 -1.97
CA LEU A 99 -5.53 8.81 -1.48
C LEU A 99 -4.54 8.20 -0.51
N SER A 100 -3.23 8.31 -0.81
CA SER A 100 -2.16 7.76 0.01
C SER A 100 -1.10 8.81 0.28
N CYS A 101 -0.71 8.97 1.54
CA CYS A 101 0.45 9.77 1.93
C CYS A 101 1.68 8.87 1.93
N VAL A 102 2.67 9.17 1.11
CA VAL A 102 3.92 8.42 1.01
C VAL A 102 5.12 9.31 1.34
N GLN A 103 6.19 8.71 1.86
CA GLN A 103 7.44 9.43 2.08
C GLN A 103 8.22 9.52 0.77
N LEU A 104 8.69 10.70 0.40
CA LEU A 104 9.62 10.88 -0.71
C LEU A 104 11.02 10.47 -0.26
N VAL A 105 11.58 9.46 -0.91
CA VAL A 105 12.95 8.97 -0.63
C VAL A 105 13.96 9.67 -1.54
N LYS A 106 13.62 9.78 -2.83
CA LYS A 106 14.48 10.38 -3.86
C LYS A 106 13.65 10.81 -5.05
N ALA A 107 14.02 11.92 -5.68
CA ALA A 107 13.62 12.29 -7.03
C ALA A 107 14.83 12.16 -7.95
N ASP A 108 14.73 11.36 -9.02
CA ASP A 108 15.75 11.23 -10.05
C ASP A 108 15.20 11.80 -11.36
N LEU A 109 15.71 12.95 -11.76
CA LEU A 109 15.15 13.70 -12.89
C LEU A 109 15.67 13.23 -14.26
N HIS A 110 16.72 12.40 -14.28
CA HIS A 110 17.47 12.08 -15.50
C HIS A 110 17.67 10.57 -15.69
N THR A 111 16.60 9.79 -15.53
CA THR A 111 16.66 8.36 -15.87
C THR A 111 16.36 8.10 -17.36
N LYS A 112 16.60 6.87 -17.82
CA LYS A 112 16.20 6.44 -19.18
C LYS A 112 14.69 6.52 -19.44
N ASP A 113 13.88 6.45 -18.36
CA ASP A 113 12.42 6.47 -18.42
C ASP A 113 11.85 7.90 -18.16
N GLY A 114 12.72 8.92 -18.17
CA GLY A 114 12.42 10.27 -17.74
C GLY A 114 12.55 10.43 -16.21
N PRO A 115 11.90 11.42 -15.62
CA PRO A 115 11.90 11.61 -14.17
C PRO A 115 11.25 10.41 -13.46
N VAL A 116 11.83 10.01 -12.32
CA VAL A 116 11.32 8.93 -11.47
C VAL A 116 11.32 9.40 -10.02
N LEU A 117 10.24 9.14 -9.30
CA LEU A 117 10.18 9.33 -7.85
C LEU A 117 10.32 7.97 -7.16
N TYR A 118 11.14 7.91 -6.13
CA TYR A 118 11.25 6.78 -5.21
C TYR A 118 10.52 7.16 -3.94
N VAL A 119 9.54 6.35 -3.55
CA VAL A 119 8.69 6.62 -2.40
C VAL A 119 8.65 5.43 -1.45
N ALA A 120 8.49 5.70 -0.16
CA ALA A 120 8.38 4.68 0.87
C ALA A 120 6.96 4.62 1.45
N GLY A 121 6.54 3.42 1.84
CA GLY A 121 5.29 3.21 2.57
C GLY A 121 4.02 3.27 1.71
N ALA A 122 4.12 3.01 0.42
CA ALA A 122 2.95 2.92 -0.45
C ALA A 122 2.10 1.67 -0.12
N ASP A 123 0.78 1.82 -0.22
CA ASP A 123 -0.24 0.79 -0.01
C ASP A 123 -0.97 0.42 -1.33
N LEU A 124 -0.21 0.36 -2.40
CA LEU A 124 -0.70 0.17 -3.76
C LEU A 124 -0.18 -1.13 -4.39
N VAL A 125 -1.00 -1.68 -5.30
CA VAL A 125 -0.61 -2.82 -6.14
C VAL A 125 0.28 -2.32 -7.29
N ASP A 126 1.18 -3.17 -7.78
CA ASP A 126 2.04 -2.86 -8.92
C ASP A 126 1.23 -2.44 -10.16
N GLY A 127 1.73 -1.42 -10.86
CA GLY A 127 1.12 -0.84 -12.05
C GLY A 127 -0.10 0.05 -11.80
N THR A 128 -0.47 0.33 -10.54
CA THR A 128 -1.60 1.21 -10.21
C THR A 128 -1.43 2.61 -10.84
N PRO A 129 -2.45 3.12 -11.56
CA PRO A 129 -2.40 4.44 -12.17
C PRO A 129 -2.49 5.56 -11.12
N VAL A 130 -1.61 6.55 -11.24
CA VAL A 130 -1.58 7.77 -10.42
C VAL A 130 -2.07 8.93 -11.28
N TYR A 131 -3.07 9.66 -10.78
CA TYR A 131 -3.71 10.77 -11.48
C TYR A 131 -3.20 12.13 -11.07
N ASP A 132 -2.71 12.26 -9.82
CA ASP A 132 -2.13 13.52 -9.33
C ASP A 132 -1.16 13.26 -8.18
N ILE A 133 -0.20 14.17 -8.02
CA ILE A 133 0.77 14.18 -6.93
C ILE A 133 0.78 15.58 -6.33
N LYS A 134 0.60 15.67 -5.01
CA LYS A 134 0.67 16.94 -4.28
C LYS A 134 1.63 16.84 -3.11
N PRO A 135 2.34 17.93 -2.76
CA PRO A 135 3.13 17.94 -1.54
C PRO A 135 2.23 17.83 -0.31
N TYR A 136 2.68 17.10 0.71
CA TYR A 136 2.07 17.10 2.04
C TYR A 136 2.55 18.34 2.80
N LEU A 137 1.59 19.11 3.32
CA LEU A 137 1.85 20.34 4.07
C LEU A 137 1.47 20.15 5.53
N PRO A 138 2.42 19.95 6.45
CA PRO A 138 2.12 19.62 7.86
C PRO A 138 1.16 20.58 8.54
N TYR A 139 1.28 21.88 8.24
CA TYR A 139 0.42 22.91 8.83
C TYR A 139 -1.04 22.86 8.38
N ALA A 140 -1.31 22.23 7.23
CA ALA A 140 -2.64 22.15 6.63
C ALA A 140 -3.23 20.71 6.70
N ASP A 141 -2.37 19.69 6.59
CA ASP A 141 -2.80 18.31 6.42
C ASP A 141 -2.76 17.51 7.75
N SER A 142 -2.03 17.99 8.77
CA SER A 142 -1.91 17.28 10.04
C SER A 142 -3.02 17.68 11.02
N HIS A 143 -3.83 16.71 11.43
CA HIS A 143 -4.92 16.86 12.39
C HIS A 143 -4.76 15.83 13.53
N PRO A 144 -3.83 16.05 14.49
CA PRO A 144 -3.57 15.10 15.58
C PRO A 144 -4.79 14.83 16.46
N GLU A 145 -5.72 15.80 16.53
CA GLU A 145 -6.96 15.75 17.31
C GLU A 145 -8.12 15.03 16.59
N ALA A 146 -7.91 14.61 15.34
CA ALA A 146 -8.97 13.96 14.56
C ALA A 146 -9.44 12.64 15.18
N VAL A 147 -10.73 12.35 15.07
CA VAL A 147 -11.35 11.13 15.62
C VAL A 147 -11.54 10.10 14.51
N ASP A 148 -11.06 8.88 14.73
CA ASP A 148 -11.02 7.80 13.74
C ASP A 148 -12.36 7.08 13.50
N GLY A 149 -13.43 7.43 14.20
CA GLY A 149 -14.74 6.75 14.10
C GLY A 149 -14.63 5.27 14.49
N PHE A 150 -15.25 4.38 13.68
CA PHE A 150 -15.21 2.93 13.92
C PHE A 150 -13.82 2.31 13.63
N ASP A 151 -12.95 3.02 12.92
CA ASP A 151 -11.59 2.55 12.56
C ASP A 151 -10.58 2.79 13.69
N GLY A 152 -10.90 3.66 14.66
CA GLY A 152 -10.04 4.07 15.78
C GLY A 152 -9.69 2.97 16.77
N LYS A 153 -10.36 1.82 16.72
CA LYS A 153 -9.85 0.59 17.36
C LYS A 153 -8.77 -0.02 16.46
N ARG A 154 -7.64 0.65 16.39
CA ARG A 154 -6.43 0.06 15.85
C ARG A 154 -6.17 -1.21 16.68
N ASP A 155 -6.03 -2.36 16.03
CA ASP A 155 -5.31 -3.49 16.63
C ASP A 155 -3.88 -2.98 16.81
N ALA A 156 -3.63 -2.40 18.00
CA ALA A 156 -2.68 -1.30 18.20
C ALA A 156 -1.22 -1.71 18.03
N GLU A 157 -0.92 -3.01 17.97
CA GLU A 157 0.45 -3.48 17.88
C GLU A 157 0.67 -4.31 16.61
N PRO A 158 1.81 -4.14 15.92
CA PRO A 158 2.20 -5.04 14.84
C PRO A 158 2.27 -6.49 15.31
N LEU A 159 2.02 -7.44 14.41
CA LEU A 159 2.24 -8.85 14.69
C LEU A 159 3.74 -9.13 14.83
N THR A 160 4.09 -10.05 15.72
CA THR A 160 5.46 -10.58 15.78
C THR A 160 5.74 -11.41 14.53
N VAL A 161 6.85 -11.16 13.86
CA VAL A 161 7.24 -11.90 12.66
C VAL A 161 8.43 -12.81 12.98
N VAL A 162 8.20 -14.11 12.89
CA VAL A 162 9.24 -15.14 12.91
C VAL A 162 9.60 -15.48 11.47
N PHE A 163 10.81 -15.10 11.08
CA PHE A 163 11.33 -15.33 9.74
C PHE A 163 12.62 -16.14 9.87
N PRO A 164 12.58 -17.46 9.59
CA PRO A 164 13.78 -18.31 9.65
C PRO A 164 14.91 -17.73 8.79
N PRO A 165 16.15 -17.65 9.30
CA PRO A 165 17.26 -16.99 8.60
C PRO A 165 17.53 -17.56 7.21
N GLU A 166 17.37 -18.86 7.01
CA GLU A 166 17.55 -19.54 5.73
C GLU A 166 16.51 -19.12 4.70
N LEU A 167 15.25 -18.92 5.12
CA LEU A 167 14.19 -18.42 4.23
C LEU A 167 14.35 -16.93 3.96
N GLU A 168 14.73 -16.16 4.97
CA GLU A 168 14.97 -14.72 4.81
C GLU A 168 16.13 -14.44 3.86
N ALA A 169 17.18 -15.28 3.88
CA ALA A 169 18.32 -15.17 2.98
C ALA A 169 17.95 -15.31 1.49
N MET A 170 16.82 -15.97 1.18
CA MET A 170 16.30 -16.09 -0.19
C MET A 170 15.75 -14.77 -0.75
N ILE A 171 15.34 -13.86 0.13
CA ILE A 171 14.82 -12.53 -0.24
C ILE A 171 15.99 -11.55 -0.42
N PRO A 172 15.99 -10.71 -1.47
CA PRO A 172 16.99 -9.66 -1.65
C PRO A 172 17.11 -8.78 -0.40
N ALA A 173 18.33 -8.41 -0.02
CA ALA A 173 18.61 -7.73 1.25
C ALA A 173 17.83 -6.41 1.41
N ASP A 174 17.67 -5.66 0.31
CA ASP A 174 16.91 -4.40 0.26
C ASP A 174 15.39 -4.57 0.39
N LYS A 175 14.87 -5.79 0.27
CA LYS A 175 13.44 -6.12 0.35
C LYS A 175 13.03 -6.75 1.68
N ARG A 176 13.97 -7.23 2.48
CA ARG A 176 13.69 -8.00 3.71
C ARG A 176 12.90 -7.21 4.73
N GLU A 177 13.34 -5.98 5.01
CA GLU A 177 12.68 -5.12 6.01
C GLU A 177 11.26 -4.76 5.57
N GLY A 178 11.05 -4.40 4.30
CA GLY A 178 9.72 -4.14 3.75
C GLY A 178 8.78 -5.34 3.86
N LEU A 179 9.29 -6.56 3.57
CA LEU A 179 8.51 -7.78 3.71
C LEU A 179 8.16 -8.08 5.18
N ARG A 180 9.12 -7.90 6.13
CA ARG A 180 8.85 -8.05 7.56
C ARG A 180 7.73 -7.12 8.02
N GLN A 181 7.80 -5.85 7.64
CA GLN A 181 6.78 -4.86 8.00
C GLN A 181 5.42 -5.18 7.37
N ALA A 182 5.38 -5.62 6.11
CA ALA A 182 4.14 -6.05 5.47
C ALA A 182 3.48 -7.24 6.19
N LEU A 183 4.27 -8.24 6.59
CA LEU A 183 3.81 -9.37 7.40
C LEU A 183 3.31 -8.92 8.77
N ALA A 184 4.02 -7.99 9.43
CA ALA A 184 3.65 -7.43 10.73
C ALA A 184 2.33 -6.63 10.69
N CYS A 185 1.96 -6.06 9.53
CA CYS A 185 0.68 -5.39 9.32
C CYS A 185 -0.54 -6.33 9.31
N GLY A 186 -0.35 -7.64 9.38
CA GLY A 186 -1.44 -8.62 9.38
C GLY A 186 -2.11 -8.75 8.01
N PRO A 187 -1.52 -9.50 7.06
CA PRO A 187 -1.96 -9.57 5.67
C PRO A 187 -3.27 -10.34 5.45
N ILE A 188 -3.90 -10.87 6.50
CA ILE A 188 -5.18 -11.59 6.42
C ILE A 188 -6.32 -10.79 7.05
N PRO A 189 -7.59 -11.01 6.60
CA PRO A 189 -8.76 -10.44 7.26
C PRO A 189 -8.87 -10.91 8.72
N GLY A 190 -9.16 -10.00 9.65
CA GLY A 190 -9.19 -10.25 11.09
C GLY A 190 -10.27 -11.24 11.57
N TYR A 191 -11.18 -11.71 10.70
CA TYR A 191 -12.16 -12.76 10.99
C TYR A 191 -11.69 -14.17 10.60
N GLN A 192 -10.49 -14.32 10.03
CA GLN A 192 -9.91 -15.62 9.69
C GLN A 192 -8.94 -16.04 10.81
N HIS A 193 -9.36 -17.02 11.62
CA HIS A 193 -8.61 -17.51 12.79
C HIS A 193 -8.34 -19.01 12.69
N ASP A 194 -7.81 -19.48 11.57
CA ASP A 194 -7.39 -20.88 11.44
C ASP A 194 -5.87 -20.99 11.62
N PRO A 195 -5.37 -21.46 12.78
CA PRO A 195 -3.95 -21.51 13.09
C PRO A 195 -3.17 -22.52 12.25
N GLU A 196 -3.85 -23.50 11.65
CA GLU A 196 -3.21 -24.51 10.80
C GLU A 196 -3.18 -24.12 9.32
N ARG A 197 -3.96 -23.12 8.95
CA ARG A 197 -4.05 -22.64 7.56
C ARG A 197 -2.73 -22.00 7.12
N ARG A 198 -2.26 -22.42 5.96
CA ARG A 198 -1.19 -21.74 5.25
C ARG A 198 -1.79 -20.63 4.39
N TYR A 199 -1.26 -19.44 4.53
CA TYR A 199 -1.53 -18.29 3.69
C TYR A 199 -0.33 -18.03 2.80
N GLY A 200 -0.53 -17.32 1.69
CA GLY A 200 0.57 -16.92 0.83
C GLY A 200 0.23 -15.69 0.02
N PHE A 201 1.22 -14.91 -0.34
CA PHE A 201 1.10 -13.82 -1.29
C PHE A 201 2.40 -13.67 -2.10
N ASN A 202 2.27 -13.07 -3.27
CA ASN A 202 3.41 -12.80 -4.14
C ASN A 202 4.05 -11.46 -3.76
N PHE A 203 5.38 -11.46 -3.59
CA PHE A 203 6.17 -10.30 -3.22
C PHE A 203 7.52 -10.35 -3.93
N ALA A 204 7.88 -9.31 -4.68
CA ALA A 204 9.18 -9.14 -5.35
C ALA A 204 9.63 -10.37 -6.16
N GLY A 205 8.70 -11.08 -6.83
CA GLY A 205 8.99 -12.29 -7.61
C GLY A 205 9.09 -13.59 -6.79
N PHE A 206 8.63 -13.56 -5.54
CA PHE A 206 8.57 -14.74 -4.65
C PHE A 206 7.12 -14.99 -4.19
N ASP A 207 6.74 -16.27 -4.06
CA ASP A 207 5.57 -16.71 -3.30
C ASP A 207 5.98 -16.89 -1.85
N VAL A 208 5.48 -16.01 -0.98
CA VAL A 208 5.78 -15.98 0.46
C VAL A 208 4.65 -16.67 1.21
N ARG A 209 4.95 -17.83 1.81
CA ARG A 209 3.97 -18.63 2.54
C ARG A 209 4.20 -18.55 4.04
N PHE A 210 3.12 -18.38 4.80
CA PHE A 210 3.19 -18.19 6.25
C PHE A 210 1.97 -18.75 6.97
N ARG A 211 2.08 -18.88 8.29
CA ARG A 211 0.98 -19.19 9.21
C ARG A 211 0.85 -18.07 10.22
N ILE A 212 -0.36 -17.92 10.76
CA ILE A 212 -0.61 -16.99 11.86
C ILE A 212 -1.19 -17.77 13.03
N ARG A 213 -0.52 -17.68 14.17
CA ARG A 213 -1.00 -18.22 15.44
C ARG A 213 -1.00 -17.07 16.45
N GLU A 214 -2.15 -16.80 17.05
CA GLU A 214 -2.33 -15.65 17.95
C GLU A 214 -1.85 -14.34 17.31
N ARG A 215 -0.77 -13.76 17.83
CA ARG A 215 -0.15 -12.53 17.33
C ARG A 215 1.20 -12.76 16.63
N THR A 216 1.47 -14.00 16.21
CA THR A 216 2.73 -14.35 15.57
C THR A 216 2.50 -14.85 14.15
N VAL A 217 3.17 -14.19 13.19
CA VAL A 217 3.29 -14.64 11.81
C VAL A 217 4.58 -15.41 11.68
N THR A 218 4.52 -16.67 11.25
CA THR A 218 5.70 -17.50 10.98
C THR A 218 5.79 -17.76 9.48
N VAL A 219 6.87 -17.31 8.83
CA VAL A 219 7.17 -17.67 7.45
C VAL A 219 7.60 -19.13 7.40
N VAL A 220 6.94 -19.91 6.55
CA VAL A 220 7.14 -21.38 6.49
C VAL A 220 7.75 -21.83 5.16
N GLU A 221 7.64 -21.02 4.12
CA GLU A 221 8.16 -21.37 2.80
C GLU A 221 8.33 -20.10 1.93
N ILE A 222 9.38 -20.09 1.13
CA ILE A 222 9.62 -19.09 0.08
C ILE A 222 9.88 -19.83 -1.21
N VAL A 223 9.13 -19.49 -2.27
CA VAL A 223 9.30 -20.09 -3.60
C VAL A 223 9.55 -18.96 -4.59
N ARG A 224 10.58 -19.06 -5.40
CA ARG A 224 10.83 -18.12 -6.50
C ARG A 224 9.83 -18.39 -7.64
N LEU A 225 9.21 -17.33 -8.17
CA LEU A 225 8.22 -17.38 -9.26
C LEU A 225 8.89 -17.28 -10.63
#